data_ea16e74f509c1029a1127823027a40ef
#
_entry.id   ea16e74f509c1029a1127823027a40ef
#
_cell.length_a   1.000
_cell.length_b   1.000
_cell.length_c   1.000
_cell.angle_alpha   90.00
_cell.angle_beta   90.00
_cell.angle_gamma   90.00
#
_symmetry.space_group_name_H-M   'P 1'
#
loop_
_entity.id
_entity.type
_entity.pdbx_description
1 polymer ?
#
loop_
_entity_poly.entity_id
_entity_poly.type
_entity_poly.pdbx_seq_one_letter_code
_entity_poly.pdbx_strand_id
1 'polypeptide(L)'
;MKRTNRRAFLATTVTGTAALVAGALGRADDAKPQTSLAALILAGGQMAMAQARYAAMARQADADGYGQAASLFRAAARSKEANVTDLGAVIKKLGGKLECDAKPGEVKSTKENVAALIKAETEAGETTLPELVAVAREEKNKEAVRALNYAKAAAAEYATLFAEAAADLEAWKAGKKSVYVCTVCGFPAYTLPEKKCPTCFDALDKFTQVS
;
A
#
# COMPACT_ATOMS: atom_id res chain seq x y z
N MET A 1 73.42 -5.30 40.26
CA MET A 1 73.53 -4.28 39.18
C MET A 1 73.67 -4.96 37.83
N LYS A 2 72.69 -4.83 36.97
CA LYS A 2 72.84 -4.75 35.51
C LYS A 2 71.43 -4.79 34.91
N ARG A 3 71.02 -3.66 34.36
CA ARG A 3 69.79 -3.50 33.57
C ARG A 3 69.99 -4.15 32.19
N THR A 4 69.04 -4.95 31.75
CA THR A 4 68.97 -5.35 30.32
C THR A 4 67.55 -5.04 29.85
N ASN A 5 67.49 -4.00 29.00
CA ASN A 5 66.34 -3.65 28.20
C ASN A 5 66.13 -4.72 27.13
N ARG A 6 64.99 -5.35 27.11
CA ARG A 6 64.51 -6.11 25.97
C ARG A 6 63.25 -5.44 25.41
N ARG A 7 63.46 -4.72 24.31
CA ARG A 7 62.37 -4.26 23.44
C ARG A 7 61.73 -5.48 22.82
N ALA A 8 60.49 -5.80 23.24
CA ALA A 8 59.68 -6.77 22.54
C ALA A 8 58.95 -6.05 21.42
N PHE A 9 59.22 -6.48 20.22
CA PHE A 9 58.50 -6.10 19.00
C PHE A 9 57.12 -6.81 19.06
N LEU A 10 56.04 -6.05 19.27
CA LEU A 10 54.68 -6.56 19.09
C LEU A 10 54.31 -6.49 17.62
N ALA A 11 54.33 -7.64 16.98
CA ALA A 11 53.71 -7.83 15.66
C ALA A 11 52.18 -7.73 15.81
N THR A 12 51.64 -6.65 15.29
CA THR A 12 50.18 -6.47 15.20
C THR A 12 49.66 -7.32 14.04
N THR A 13 49.20 -8.50 14.29
CA THR A 13 48.37 -9.26 13.36
C THR A 13 47.01 -8.59 13.26
N VAL A 14 46.77 -7.93 12.13
CA VAL A 14 45.43 -7.50 11.73
C VAL A 14 44.63 -8.72 11.33
N THR A 15 43.97 -9.34 12.30
CA THR A 15 42.89 -10.29 12.01
C THR A 15 41.69 -9.48 11.62
N GLY A 16 41.42 -9.43 10.32
CA GLY A 16 40.17 -8.92 9.77
C GLY A 16 38.99 -9.75 10.27
N THR A 17 38.36 -9.30 11.34
CA THR A 17 37.02 -9.75 11.69
C THR A 17 36.07 -9.14 10.67
N ALA A 18 35.65 -9.98 9.71
CA ALA A 18 34.43 -9.73 8.96
C ALA A 18 33.31 -9.66 10.00
N ALA A 19 32.99 -8.47 10.48
CA ALA A 19 31.79 -8.23 11.23
C ALA A 19 30.62 -8.51 10.29
N LEU A 20 30.01 -9.66 10.50
CA LEU A 20 28.66 -9.97 10.00
C LEU A 20 27.75 -8.82 10.40
N VAL A 21 27.38 -7.99 9.43
CA VAL A 21 26.24 -7.09 9.52
C VAL A 21 24.98 -7.95 9.40
N ALA A 22 24.81 -8.88 10.34
CA ALA A 22 23.60 -9.62 10.60
C ALA A 22 22.99 -8.98 11.84
N GLY A 23 22.18 -7.94 11.65
CA GLY A 23 21.53 -7.37 12.81
C GLY A 23 20.99 -5.98 12.64
N ALA A 24 20.36 -5.68 11.52
CA ALA A 24 19.53 -4.48 11.42
C ALA A 24 18.34 -4.68 10.48
N LEU A 25 17.76 -5.87 10.49
CA LEU A 25 16.36 -6.09 10.10
C LEU A 25 15.47 -5.97 11.34
N GLY A 26 15.86 -5.13 12.29
CA GLY A 26 15.04 -4.71 13.39
C GLY A 26 14.11 -3.61 12.90
N ARG A 27 12.83 -3.93 12.80
CA ARG A 27 11.69 -3.00 12.94
C ARG A 27 12.00 -1.54 12.58
N ALA A 28 12.06 -1.27 11.26
CA ALA A 28 11.89 0.08 10.74
C ALA A 28 10.41 0.53 10.83
N ASP A 29 9.57 -0.27 11.50
CA ASP A 29 8.11 -0.12 11.46
C ASP A 29 7.52 0.85 12.49
N ASP A 30 8.32 1.33 13.45
CA ASP A 30 7.77 2.16 14.53
C ASP A 30 8.15 3.66 14.46
N ALA A 31 9.06 4.06 13.58
CA ALA A 31 9.42 5.47 13.42
C ALA A 31 8.54 6.14 12.35
N LYS A 32 7.75 7.15 12.75
CA LYS A 32 6.97 7.96 11.79
C LYS A 32 7.91 8.55 10.73
N PRO A 33 7.55 8.49 9.43
CA PRO A 33 8.36 9.06 8.37
C PRO A 33 8.54 10.57 8.59
N GLN A 34 9.76 11.06 8.38
CA GLN A 34 10.10 12.48 8.58
C GLN A 34 10.22 13.25 7.26
N THR A 35 10.14 12.57 6.12
CA THR A 35 10.26 13.19 4.79
C THR A 35 9.17 12.71 3.86
N SER A 36 8.84 13.51 2.84
CA SER A 36 7.90 13.13 1.78
C SER A 36 8.32 11.84 1.09
N LEU A 37 9.61 11.66 0.84
CA LEU A 37 10.12 10.44 0.21
C LEU A 37 9.86 9.21 1.09
N ALA A 38 10.16 9.28 2.38
CA ALA A 38 9.91 8.18 3.32
C ALA A 38 8.41 7.89 3.45
N ALA A 39 7.57 8.93 3.52
CA ALA A 39 6.11 8.80 3.56
C ALA A 39 5.54 8.10 2.31
N LEU A 40 6.04 8.47 1.13
CA LEU A 40 5.63 7.86 -0.14
C LEU A 40 6.09 6.40 -0.25
N ILE A 41 7.32 6.07 0.17
CA ILE A 41 7.84 4.70 0.17
C ILE A 41 7.02 3.82 1.11
N LEU A 42 6.70 4.31 2.31
CA LEU A 42 5.85 3.59 3.25
C LEU A 42 4.46 3.32 2.68
N ALA A 43 3.78 4.37 2.16
CA ALA A 43 2.47 4.23 1.54
C ALA A 43 2.52 3.28 0.33
N GLY A 44 3.50 3.42 -0.55
CA GLY A 44 3.66 2.57 -1.73
C GLY A 44 3.86 1.10 -1.39
N GLY A 45 4.68 0.80 -0.37
CA GLY A 45 4.88 -0.56 0.12
C GLY A 45 3.60 -1.17 0.70
N GLN A 46 2.86 -0.40 1.51
CA GLN A 46 1.56 -0.84 2.04
C GLN A 46 0.54 -1.09 0.93
N MET A 47 0.48 -0.22 -0.09
CA MET A 47 -0.42 -0.41 -1.25
C MET A 47 -0.02 -1.63 -2.08
N ALA A 48 1.26 -1.91 -2.29
CA ALA A 48 1.72 -3.09 -3.01
C ALA A 48 1.35 -4.40 -2.27
N MET A 49 1.53 -4.44 -0.96
CA MET A 49 1.08 -5.59 -0.14
C MET A 49 -0.44 -5.74 -0.17
N ALA A 50 -1.19 -4.64 -0.08
CA ALA A 50 -2.65 -4.65 -0.16
C ALA A 50 -3.13 -5.16 -1.54
N GLN A 51 -2.50 -4.74 -2.64
CA GLN A 51 -2.79 -5.23 -3.99
C GLN A 51 -2.69 -6.76 -4.06
N ALA A 52 -1.56 -7.33 -3.60
CA ALA A 52 -1.36 -8.78 -3.61
C ALA A 52 -2.39 -9.52 -2.75
N ARG A 53 -2.68 -8.98 -1.56
CA ARG A 53 -3.68 -9.54 -0.63
C ARG A 53 -5.08 -9.51 -1.23
N TYR A 54 -5.52 -8.40 -1.80
CA TYR A 54 -6.88 -8.25 -2.35
C TYR A 54 -7.08 -9.13 -3.59
N ALA A 55 -6.05 -9.30 -4.42
CA ALA A 55 -6.08 -10.25 -5.52
C ALA A 55 -6.22 -11.72 -5.03
N ALA A 56 -5.63 -12.07 -3.90
CA ALA A 56 -5.78 -13.39 -3.30
C ALA A 56 -7.17 -13.55 -2.63
N MET A 57 -7.68 -12.53 -1.97
CA MET A 57 -9.05 -12.51 -1.40
C MET A 57 -10.12 -12.62 -2.48
N ALA A 58 -9.89 -12.05 -3.67
CA ALA A 58 -10.80 -12.21 -4.81
C ALA A 58 -10.91 -13.68 -5.23
N ARG A 59 -9.79 -14.39 -5.33
CA ARG A 59 -9.79 -15.85 -5.64
C ARG A 59 -10.51 -16.66 -4.55
N GLN A 60 -10.33 -16.31 -3.29
CA GLN A 60 -11.04 -16.95 -2.19
C GLN A 60 -12.54 -16.70 -2.28
N ALA A 61 -12.96 -15.45 -2.57
CA ALA A 61 -14.37 -15.12 -2.71
C ALA A 61 -15.04 -15.85 -3.89
N ASP A 62 -14.32 -16.06 -5.01
CA ASP A 62 -14.81 -16.93 -6.09
C ASP A 62 -14.99 -18.38 -5.62
N ALA A 63 -14.04 -18.92 -4.88
CA ALA A 63 -14.10 -20.28 -4.35
C ALA A 63 -15.24 -20.46 -3.32
N ASP A 64 -15.51 -19.43 -2.52
CA ASP A 64 -16.60 -19.38 -1.55
C ASP A 64 -17.98 -19.13 -2.21
N GLY A 65 -18.02 -18.84 -3.53
CA GLY A 65 -19.25 -18.56 -4.27
C GLY A 65 -19.80 -17.13 -4.13
N TYR A 66 -18.97 -16.18 -3.73
CA TYR A 66 -19.33 -14.77 -3.58
C TYR A 66 -18.87 -13.93 -4.78
N GLY A 67 -19.46 -14.12 -5.95
CA GLY A 67 -19.02 -13.54 -7.22
C GLY A 67 -18.98 -12.00 -7.23
N GLN A 68 -19.93 -11.31 -6.58
CA GLN A 68 -19.90 -9.85 -6.48
C GLN A 68 -18.79 -9.37 -5.53
N ALA A 69 -18.58 -10.05 -4.40
CA ALA A 69 -17.50 -9.74 -3.48
C ALA A 69 -16.13 -9.95 -4.16
N ALA A 70 -15.97 -11.02 -4.94
CA ALA A 70 -14.78 -11.26 -5.74
C ALA A 70 -14.51 -10.12 -6.73
N SER A 71 -15.54 -9.59 -7.38
CA SER A 71 -15.43 -8.43 -8.28
C SER A 71 -14.96 -7.18 -7.53
N LEU A 72 -15.50 -6.93 -6.33
CA LEU A 72 -15.08 -5.79 -5.49
C LEU A 72 -13.62 -5.93 -5.01
N PHE A 73 -13.20 -7.12 -4.58
CA PHE A 73 -11.79 -7.37 -4.23
C PHE A 73 -10.84 -7.17 -5.42
N ARG A 74 -11.21 -7.61 -6.64
CA ARG A 74 -10.42 -7.35 -7.85
C ARG A 74 -10.32 -5.86 -8.14
N ALA A 75 -11.43 -5.14 -8.02
CA ALA A 75 -11.45 -3.69 -8.20
C ALA A 75 -10.55 -2.98 -7.17
N ALA A 76 -10.59 -3.41 -5.90
CA ALA A 76 -9.72 -2.89 -4.86
C ALA A 76 -8.24 -3.19 -5.16
N ALA A 77 -7.90 -4.39 -5.63
CA ALA A 77 -6.54 -4.72 -6.06
C ALA A 77 -6.08 -3.82 -7.23
N ARG A 78 -6.95 -3.58 -8.22
CA ARG A 78 -6.68 -2.69 -9.36
C ARG A 78 -6.48 -1.23 -8.91
N SER A 79 -7.25 -0.79 -7.92
CA SER A 79 -7.09 0.53 -7.31
C SER A 79 -5.72 0.69 -6.64
N LYS A 80 -5.31 -0.30 -5.85
CA LYS A 80 -3.99 -0.27 -5.21
C LYS A 80 -2.85 -0.25 -6.24
N GLU A 81 -2.99 -0.95 -7.35
CA GLU A 81 -2.04 -0.91 -8.47
C GLU A 81 -1.92 0.51 -9.06
N ALA A 82 -3.03 1.21 -9.27
CA ALA A 82 -3.02 2.60 -9.73
C ALA A 82 -2.30 3.51 -8.71
N ASN A 83 -2.58 3.34 -7.42
CA ASN A 83 -1.90 4.11 -6.37
C ASN A 83 -0.39 3.80 -6.31
N VAL A 84 0.02 2.53 -6.40
CA VAL A 84 1.45 2.14 -6.45
C VAL A 84 2.15 2.81 -7.62
N THR A 85 1.50 2.85 -8.79
CA THR A 85 2.05 3.48 -10.00
C THR A 85 2.24 4.99 -9.79
N ASP A 86 1.23 5.71 -9.28
CA ASP A 86 1.31 7.16 -9.06
C ASP A 86 2.34 7.51 -7.97
N LEU A 87 2.32 6.82 -6.83
CA LEU A 87 3.30 6.99 -5.76
C LEU A 87 4.72 6.69 -6.26
N GLY A 88 4.90 5.59 -7.00
CA GLY A 88 6.19 5.21 -7.58
C GLY A 88 6.75 6.25 -8.54
N ALA A 89 5.90 6.91 -9.33
CA ALA A 89 6.32 7.99 -10.20
C ALA A 89 6.87 9.20 -9.40
N VAL A 90 6.22 9.56 -8.30
CA VAL A 90 6.68 10.65 -7.43
C VAL A 90 7.96 10.25 -6.68
N ILE A 91 8.03 9.03 -6.15
CA ILE A 91 9.23 8.48 -5.50
C ILE A 91 10.44 8.58 -6.45
N LYS A 92 10.27 8.15 -7.71
CA LYS A 92 11.33 8.23 -8.72
C LYS A 92 11.80 9.67 -8.98
N LYS A 93 10.89 10.63 -9.07
CA LYS A 93 11.21 12.06 -9.22
C LYS A 93 12.03 12.60 -8.04
N LEU A 94 11.80 12.07 -6.84
CA LEU A 94 12.55 12.42 -5.63
C LEU A 94 13.87 11.65 -5.48
N GLY A 95 14.28 10.89 -6.50
CA GLY A 95 15.52 10.11 -6.49
C GLY A 95 15.45 8.82 -5.69
N GLY A 96 14.26 8.39 -5.26
CA GLY A 96 14.03 7.15 -4.53
C GLY A 96 13.66 5.99 -5.43
N LYS A 97 13.46 4.82 -4.81
CA LYS A 97 12.99 3.60 -5.44
C LYS A 97 11.96 2.93 -4.52
N LEU A 98 10.87 2.46 -5.11
CA LEU A 98 9.90 1.63 -4.40
C LEU A 98 10.25 0.17 -4.65
N GLU A 99 10.74 -0.50 -3.62
CA GLU A 99 11.00 -1.94 -3.63
C GLU A 99 10.11 -2.60 -2.60
N CYS A 100 9.31 -3.57 -3.02
CA CYS A 100 8.43 -4.32 -2.15
C CYS A 100 8.28 -5.75 -2.67
N ASP A 101 8.66 -6.73 -1.83
CA ASP A 101 8.30 -8.15 -2.07
C ASP A 101 6.88 -8.37 -1.55
N ALA A 102 5.91 -7.96 -2.37
CA ALA A 102 4.50 -7.98 -2.00
C ALA A 102 3.96 -9.41 -1.96
N LYS A 103 3.68 -9.90 -0.75
CA LYS A 103 3.05 -11.20 -0.52
C LYS A 103 1.63 -11.02 0.01
N PRO A 104 0.68 -11.87 -0.37
CA PRO A 104 -0.72 -11.73 0.03
C PRO A 104 -0.95 -11.86 1.54
N GLY A 105 -0.04 -12.54 2.25
CA GLY A 105 -0.25 -12.91 3.64
C GLY A 105 -1.38 -13.91 3.82
N GLU A 106 -1.95 -13.96 5.01
CA GLU A 106 -3.08 -14.84 5.32
C GLU A 106 -4.37 -14.35 4.62
N VAL A 107 -5.05 -15.29 3.97
CA VAL A 107 -6.37 -15.09 3.36
C VAL A 107 -7.36 -16.01 4.08
N LYS A 108 -8.44 -15.45 4.57
CA LYS A 108 -9.48 -16.14 5.34
C LYS A 108 -10.74 -16.32 4.50
N SER A 109 -11.85 -16.68 5.15
CA SER A 109 -13.17 -16.72 4.50
C SER A 109 -13.56 -15.34 3.95
N THR A 110 -14.42 -15.33 2.93
CA THR A 110 -14.91 -14.07 2.33
C THR A 110 -15.49 -13.12 3.36
N LYS A 111 -16.26 -13.62 4.32
CA LYS A 111 -16.86 -12.82 5.41
C LYS A 111 -15.81 -12.15 6.28
N GLU A 112 -14.79 -12.90 6.71
CA GLU A 112 -13.70 -12.36 7.52
C GLU A 112 -12.85 -11.38 6.74
N ASN A 113 -12.60 -11.65 5.47
CA ASN A 113 -11.84 -10.76 4.59
C ASN A 113 -12.56 -9.43 4.39
N VAL A 114 -13.88 -9.41 4.13
CA VAL A 114 -14.68 -8.18 4.01
C VAL A 114 -14.60 -7.37 5.30
N ALA A 115 -14.81 -8.00 6.46
CA ALA A 115 -14.72 -7.31 7.76
C ALA A 115 -13.33 -6.73 8.03
N ALA A 116 -12.27 -7.47 7.67
CA ALA A 116 -10.90 -7.00 7.81
C ALA A 116 -10.60 -5.79 6.90
N LEU A 117 -11.17 -5.75 5.67
CA LEU A 117 -10.94 -4.64 4.76
C LEU A 117 -11.70 -3.37 5.14
N ILE A 118 -12.90 -3.47 5.71
CA ILE A 118 -13.57 -2.29 6.27
C ILE A 118 -12.64 -1.60 7.26
N LYS A 119 -12.09 -2.36 8.21
CA LYS A 119 -11.17 -1.81 9.21
C LYS A 119 -9.91 -1.23 8.57
N ALA A 120 -9.26 -1.98 7.67
CA ALA A 120 -8.01 -1.58 7.06
C ALA A 120 -8.15 -0.33 6.18
N GLU A 121 -9.20 -0.22 5.37
CA GLU A 121 -9.44 0.93 4.51
C GLU A 121 -9.89 2.15 5.31
N THR A 122 -10.68 1.97 6.39
CA THR A 122 -11.02 3.06 7.32
C THR A 122 -9.76 3.61 7.99
N GLU A 123 -8.91 2.75 8.55
CA GLU A 123 -7.66 3.15 9.20
C GLU A 123 -6.71 3.86 8.21
N ALA A 124 -6.60 3.32 6.99
CA ALA A 124 -5.81 3.96 5.94
C ALA A 124 -6.34 5.35 5.58
N GLY A 125 -7.65 5.50 5.41
CA GLY A 125 -8.28 6.76 5.00
C GLY A 125 -8.34 7.82 6.10
N GLU A 126 -8.55 7.42 7.35
CA GLU A 126 -8.80 8.33 8.48
C GLU A 126 -7.56 8.61 9.34
N THR A 127 -6.57 7.72 9.33
CA THR A 127 -5.39 7.82 10.21
C THR A 127 -4.09 7.81 9.42
N THR A 128 -3.76 6.70 8.78
CA THR A 128 -2.43 6.50 8.20
C THR A 128 -2.12 7.50 7.08
N LEU A 129 -2.97 7.58 6.07
CA LEU A 129 -2.72 8.47 4.93
C LEU A 129 -2.80 9.96 5.28
N PRO A 130 -3.73 10.44 6.14
CA PRO A 130 -3.70 11.81 6.67
C PRO A 130 -2.38 12.18 7.35
N GLU A 131 -1.80 11.29 8.17
CA GLU A 131 -0.49 11.53 8.80
C GLU A 131 0.63 11.67 7.76
N LEU A 132 0.66 10.82 6.75
CA LEU A 132 1.63 10.90 5.66
C LEU A 132 1.46 12.15 4.79
N VAL A 133 0.22 12.57 4.57
CA VAL A 133 -0.09 13.86 3.89
C VAL A 133 0.43 15.05 4.70
N ALA A 134 0.34 15.01 6.04
CA ALA A 134 0.85 16.08 6.90
C ALA A 134 2.38 16.24 6.71
N VAL A 135 3.14 15.14 6.74
CA VAL A 135 4.60 15.16 6.47
C VAL A 135 4.90 15.79 5.10
N ALA A 136 4.18 15.39 4.05
CA ALA A 136 4.38 15.93 2.72
C ALA A 136 4.03 17.44 2.61
N ARG A 137 3.06 17.90 3.42
CA ARG A 137 2.70 19.33 3.50
C ARG A 137 3.76 20.16 4.20
N GLU A 138 4.36 19.67 5.28
CA GLU A 138 5.45 20.33 6.00
C GLU A 138 6.64 20.59 5.07
N GLU A 139 6.98 19.65 4.20
CA GLU A 139 8.01 19.80 3.17
C GLU A 139 7.53 20.59 1.93
N LYS A 140 6.28 21.03 1.89
CA LYS A 140 5.65 21.73 0.77
C LYS A 140 5.71 20.94 -0.56
N ASN A 141 5.76 19.61 -0.48
CA ASN A 141 5.82 18.73 -1.64
C ASN A 141 4.42 18.48 -2.22
N LYS A 142 4.02 19.31 -3.17
CA LYS A 142 2.68 19.27 -3.76
C LYS A 142 2.37 17.96 -4.48
N GLU A 143 3.37 17.32 -5.13
CA GLU A 143 3.17 16.07 -5.85
C GLU A 143 2.94 14.91 -4.86
N ALA A 144 3.70 14.86 -3.77
CA ALA A 144 3.49 13.88 -2.70
C ALA A 144 2.12 14.05 -2.03
N VAL A 145 1.74 15.29 -1.70
CA VAL A 145 0.41 15.60 -1.14
C VAL A 145 -0.70 15.12 -2.07
N ARG A 146 -0.59 15.37 -3.39
CA ARG A 146 -1.57 14.92 -4.38
C ARG A 146 -1.68 13.39 -4.41
N ALA A 147 -0.56 12.68 -4.57
CA ALA A 147 -0.54 11.22 -4.70
C ALA A 147 -1.10 10.53 -3.43
N LEU A 148 -0.70 11.00 -2.24
CA LEU A 148 -1.23 10.50 -0.97
C LEU A 148 -2.73 10.79 -0.79
N ASN A 149 -3.21 11.96 -1.22
CA ASN A 149 -4.65 12.27 -1.18
C ASN A 149 -5.47 11.41 -2.15
N TYR A 150 -4.92 11.01 -3.30
CA TYR A 150 -5.58 10.07 -4.19
C TYR A 150 -5.76 8.71 -3.53
N ALA A 151 -4.71 8.17 -2.92
CA ALA A 151 -4.79 6.92 -2.16
C ALA A 151 -5.78 7.02 -0.99
N LYS A 152 -5.81 8.17 -0.28
CA LYS A 152 -6.74 8.42 0.81
C LYS A 152 -8.20 8.42 0.34
N ALA A 153 -8.50 9.10 -0.76
CA ALA A 153 -9.86 9.15 -1.31
C ALA A 153 -10.34 7.76 -1.75
N ALA A 154 -9.46 6.99 -2.39
CA ALA A 154 -9.79 5.61 -2.78
C ALA A 154 -10.04 4.72 -1.55
N ALA A 155 -9.24 4.84 -0.49
CA ALA A 155 -9.43 4.06 0.74
C ALA A 155 -10.78 4.37 1.39
N ALA A 156 -11.16 5.63 1.52
CA ALA A 156 -12.44 6.04 2.10
C ALA A 156 -13.64 5.45 1.31
N GLU A 157 -13.56 5.47 -0.02
CA GLU A 157 -14.62 4.89 -0.85
C GLU A 157 -14.69 3.37 -0.71
N TYR A 158 -13.54 2.67 -0.70
CA TYR A 158 -13.54 1.22 -0.47
C TYR A 158 -14.04 0.82 0.91
N ALA A 159 -13.79 1.60 1.95
CA ALA A 159 -14.38 1.36 3.28
C ALA A 159 -15.90 1.35 3.19
N THR A 160 -16.51 2.29 2.47
CA THR A 160 -17.97 2.35 2.23
C THR A 160 -18.45 1.16 1.42
N LEU A 161 -17.82 0.84 0.29
CA LEU A 161 -18.23 -0.27 -0.57
C LEU A 161 -18.12 -1.64 0.12
N PHE A 162 -17.11 -1.85 0.95
CA PHE A 162 -17.00 -3.07 1.75
C PHE A 162 -18.02 -3.11 2.90
N ALA A 163 -18.39 -1.97 3.48
CA ALA A 163 -19.47 -1.90 4.48
C ALA A 163 -20.83 -2.24 3.86
N GLU A 164 -21.11 -1.76 2.64
CA GLU A 164 -22.31 -2.16 1.88
C GLU A 164 -22.34 -3.68 1.62
N ALA A 165 -21.20 -4.26 1.20
CA ALA A 165 -21.10 -5.71 1.01
C ALA A 165 -21.34 -6.50 2.31
N ALA A 166 -20.83 -5.99 3.45
CA ALA A 166 -20.99 -6.63 4.74
C ALA A 166 -22.44 -6.58 5.27
N ALA A 167 -23.21 -5.56 4.89
CA ALA A 167 -24.59 -5.37 5.36
C ALA A 167 -25.52 -6.50 4.89
N ASP A 168 -25.29 -7.05 3.70
CA ASP A 168 -26.03 -8.23 3.19
C ASP A 168 -25.10 -9.09 2.32
N LEU A 169 -24.13 -9.74 2.94
CA LEU A 169 -23.14 -10.51 2.21
C LEU A 169 -23.75 -11.70 1.44
N GLU A 170 -24.89 -12.23 1.88
CA GLU A 170 -25.57 -13.33 1.19
C GLU A 170 -26.07 -12.90 -0.19
N ALA A 171 -26.56 -11.66 -0.34
CA ALA A 171 -26.92 -11.10 -1.64
C ALA A 171 -25.70 -10.96 -2.60
N TRP A 172 -24.51 -10.96 -2.06
CA TRP A 172 -23.25 -10.87 -2.83
C TRP A 172 -22.74 -12.22 -3.37
N LYS A 173 -23.49 -13.30 -3.13
CA LYS A 173 -23.31 -14.60 -3.79
C LYS A 173 -23.73 -14.60 -5.26
N ALA A 174 -24.53 -13.65 -5.68
CA ALA A 174 -24.94 -13.53 -7.09
C ALA A 174 -23.69 -13.42 -8.01
N GLY A 175 -23.96 -13.52 -9.33
CA GLY A 175 -22.89 -13.41 -10.34
C GLY A 175 -22.11 -12.11 -10.25
N LYS A 176 -21.06 -12.01 -11.04
CA LYS A 176 -20.12 -10.87 -11.02
C LYS A 176 -20.83 -9.52 -11.15
N LYS A 177 -20.29 -8.52 -10.46
CA LYS A 177 -20.73 -7.13 -10.54
C LYS A 177 -19.62 -6.28 -11.12
N SER A 178 -19.92 -5.44 -12.09
CA SER A 178 -18.93 -4.51 -12.65
C SER A 178 -18.63 -3.39 -11.65
N VAL A 179 -17.35 -3.12 -11.49
CA VAL A 179 -16.81 -1.96 -10.76
C VAL A 179 -15.88 -1.22 -11.70
N TYR A 180 -16.06 0.07 -11.86
CA TYR A 180 -15.17 0.91 -12.65
C TYR A 180 -14.10 1.50 -11.73
N VAL A 181 -12.83 1.44 -12.14
CA VAL A 181 -11.70 1.95 -11.37
C VAL A 181 -10.94 2.96 -12.21
N CYS A 182 -10.76 4.16 -11.68
CA CYS A 182 -9.91 5.17 -12.30
C CYS A 182 -8.44 4.72 -12.24
N THR A 183 -7.81 4.57 -13.40
CA THR A 183 -6.42 4.11 -13.52
C THR A 183 -5.38 5.16 -13.10
N VAL A 184 -5.82 6.40 -12.85
CA VAL A 184 -4.96 7.51 -12.39
C VAL A 184 -4.91 7.56 -10.88
N CYS A 185 -6.07 7.62 -10.21
CA CYS A 185 -6.13 7.84 -8.75
C CYS A 185 -6.66 6.65 -7.95
N GLY A 186 -7.13 5.58 -8.62
CA GLY A 186 -7.67 4.40 -7.95
C GLY A 186 -9.12 4.54 -7.48
N PHE A 187 -9.82 5.66 -7.75
CA PHE A 187 -11.20 5.87 -7.33
C PHE A 187 -12.14 4.82 -7.93
N PRO A 188 -12.95 4.09 -7.12
CA PRO A 188 -13.91 3.12 -7.62
C PRO A 188 -15.30 3.74 -7.82
N ALA A 189 -16.10 3.14 -8.70
CA ALA A 189 -17.51 3.47 -8.87
C ALA A 189 -18.28 2.28 -9.44
N TYR A 190 -19.54 2.07 -9.04
CA TYR A 190 -20.41 1.06 -9.67
C TYR A 190 -20.95 1.51 -11.02
N THR A 191 -21.03 2.81 -11.23
CA THR A 191 -21.42 3.42 -12.49
C THR A 191 -20.40 4.49 -12.87
N LEU A 192 -20.11 4.64 -14.16
CA LEU A 192 -19.23 5.71 -14.60
C LEU A 192 -19.77 7.07 -14.16
N PRO A 193 -18.92 7.97 -13.64
CA PRO A 193 -19.31 9.35 -13.38
C PRO A 193 -19.79 10.05 -14.66
N GLU A 194 -20.60 11.09 -14.54
CA GLU A 194 -21.21 11.74 -15.72
C GLU A 194 -20.21 12.45 -16.64
N LYS A 195 -19.17 13.07 -16.11
CA LYS A 195 -18.24 13.92 -16.90
C LYS A 195 -16.78 13.58 -16.72
N LYS A 196 -16.34 13.36 -15.49
CA LYS A 196 -14.92 13.15 -15.12
C LYS A 196 -14.80 12.46 -13.77
N CYS A 197 -13.62 11.94 -13.48
CA CYS A 197 -13.33 11.38 -12.16
C CYS A 197 -13.55 12.43 -11.05
N PRO A 198 -14.31 12.15 -9.99
CA PRO A 198 -14.58 13.11 -8.93
C PRO A 198 -13.35 13.41 -8.05
N THR A 199 -12.33 12.54 -8.09
CA THR A 199 -11.11 12.66 -7.27
C THR A 199 -9.97 13.36 -8.01
N CYS A 200 -9.59 12.88 -9.21
CA CYS A 200 -8.46 13.43 -9.96
C CYS A 200 -8.86 14.36 -11.10
N PHE A 201 -10.15 14.44 -11.42
CA PHE A 201 -10.72 15.22 -12.51
C PHE A 201 -10.30 14.81 -13.92
N ASP A 202 -9.65 13.64 -14.07
CA ASP A 202 -9.33 13.05 -15.36
C ASP A 202 -10.59 12.59 -16.11
N ALA A 203 -10.46 12.42 -17.43
CA ALA A 203 -11.53 12.02 -18.33
C ALA A 203 -11.98 10.57 -18.06
N LEU A 204 -13.18 10.21 -18.55
CA LEU A 204 -13.80 8.91 -18.30
C LEU A 204 -13.08 7.74 -19.00
N ASP A 205 -12.29 8.00 -20.05
CA ASP A 205 -11.44 7.02 -20.71
C ASP A 205 -10.34 6.45 -19.80
N LYS A 206 -10.09 7.08 -18.65
CA LYS A 206 -9.20 6.59 -17.60
C LYS A 206 -9.84 5.56 -16.68
N PHE A 207 -11.11 5.27 -16.82
CA PHE A 207 -11.75 4.20 -16.07
C PHE A 207 -11.61 2.85 -16.77
N THR A 208 -11.27 1.83 -16.01
CA THR A 208 -11.30 0.44 -16.44
C THR A 208 -12.41 -0.30 -15.71
N GLN A 209 -13.15 -1.13 -16.44
CA GLN A 209 -14.16 -2.01 -15.87
C GLN A 209 -13.48 -3.28 -15.33
N VAL A 210 -13.84 -3.66 -14.11
CA VAL A 210 -13.35 -4.83 -13.39
C VAL A 210 -14.55 -5.66 -12.92
N SER A 211 -14.48 -6.98 -13.06
CA SER A 211 -15.53 -7.91 -12.62
C SER A 211 -14.99 -9.26 -12.15
#